data_294fd8e308644d2df21e6356680f6f67
#
_entry.id   294fd8e308644d2df21e6356680f6f67
#
_cell.length_a   1.000
_cell.length_b   1.000
_cell.length_c   1.000
_cell.angle_alpha   90.00
_cell.angle_beta   90.00
_cell.angle_gamma   90.00
#
_symmetry.space_group_name_H-M   'P 1'
#
loop_
_entity.id
_entity.type
_entity.pdbx_description
1 polymer ?
#
loop_
_entity_poly.entity_id
_entity_poly.type
_entity_poly.pdbx_seq_one_letter_code
_entity_poly.pdbx_strand_id
1 'polypeptide(L)' 'MSEYKKTALVLGAGGFIGSHMVKRLRSEGYWVRGVDLKYPEYGDSEANEFVQ' A
#
# COMPACT_ATOMS: atom_id res chain seq x y z
N MET A 1 10.68 17.08 8.24
CA MET A 1 10.06 16.13 9.18
C MET A 1 8.91 15.43 8.50
N SER A 2 8.78 14.14 8.71
CA SER A 2 7.74 13.35 8.07
C SER A 2 6.39 13.55 8.76
N GLU A 3 5.33 13.64 7.95
CA GLU A 3 3.97 13.70 8.47
C GLU A 3 3.45 12.32 8.82
N TYR A 4 4.18 11.27 8.47
CA TYR A 4 3.74 9.91 8.66
C TYR A 4 4.33 9.33 9.93
N LYS A 5 3.53 8.48 10.60
CA LYS A 5 4.00 7.77 11.78
C LYS A 5 5.21 6.91 11.49
N LYS A 6 5.11 6.12 10.43
CA LYS A 6 6.11 5.14 10.05
C LYS A 6 5.97 4.85 8.57
N THR A 7 6.93 4.10 8.04
CA THR A 7 6.82 3.57 6.69
C THR A 7 6.48 2.09 6.77
N ALA A 8 5.78 1.59 5.77
CA ALA A 8 5.41 0.18 5.70
C ALA A 8 5.59 -0.32 4.28
N LEU A 9 6.01 -1.58 4.16
CA LEU A 9 6.14 -2.25 2.88
C LEU A 9 5.14 -3.39 2.84
N VAL A 10 4.27 -3.38 1.84
CA VAL A 10 3.26 -4.43 1.68
C VAL A 10 3.58 -5.25 0.44
N LEU A 11 3.98 -6.49 0.62
CA LEU A 11 4.21 -7.43 -0.47
C LEU A 11 2.87 -8.04 -0.86
N GLY A 12 2.64 -8.20 -2.15
CA GLY A 12 1.35 -8.67 -2.63
C GLY A 12 0.27 -7.60 -2.57
N ALA A 13 0.66 -6.34 -2.64
CA ALA A 13 -0.25 -5.21 -2.46
C ALA A 13 -1.32 -5.11 -3.55
N GLY A 14 -1.09 -5.73 -4.72
CA GLY A 14 -2.06 -5.75 -5.79
C GLY A 14 -3.17 -6.77 -5.61
N GLY A 15 -3.02 -7.69 -4.66
CA GLY A 15 -4.03 -8.70 -4.37
C GLY A 15 -5.11 -8.17 -3.46
N PHE A 16 -6.14 -8.99 -3.25
CA PHE A 16 -7.30 -8.58 -2.46
C PHE A 16 -6.92 -8.27 -1.01
N ILE A 17 -6.23 -9.20 -0.37
CA ILE A 17 -5.85 -9.02 1.04
C ILE A 17 -4.79 -7.92 1.17
N GLY A 18 -3.83 -7.90 0.25
CA GLY A 18 -2.78 -6.88 0.28
C GLY A 18 -3.32 -5.48 0.11
N SER A 19 -4.30 -5.30 -0.77
CA SER A 19 -4.88 -3.98 -0.98
C SER A 19 -5.66 -3.51 0.25
N HIS A 20 -6.31 -4.42 0.96
CA HIS A 20 -6.96 -4.07 2.22
C HIS A 20 -5.95 -3.67 3.28
N MET A 21 -4.81 -4.34 3.32
CA MET A 21 -3.75 -4.00 4.25
C MET A 21 -3.18 -2.62 3.97
N VAL A 22 -2.97 -2.31 2.69
CA VAL A 22 -2.51 -0.99 2.30
C VAL A 22 -3.49 0.08 2.78
N LYS A 23 -4.76 -0.13 2.53
CA LYS A 23 -5.79 0.81 2.93
C LYS A 23 -5.80 1.01 4.45
N ARG A 24 -5.69 -0.07 5.20
CA ARG A 24 -5.68 -0.01 6.65
C ARG A 24 -4.47 0.76 7.16
N LEU A 25 -3.29 0.47 6.63
CA LEU A 25 -2.07 1.15 7.06
C LEU A 25 -2.10 2.63 6.72
N ARG A 26 -2.61 2.99 5.54
CA ARG A 26 -2.76 4.39 5.17
C ARG A 26 -3.70 5.11 6.14
N SER A 27 -4.80 4.46 6.51
CA SER A 27 -5.76 5.07 7.43
C SER A 27 -5.18 5.27 8.82
N GLU A 28 -4.13 4.53 9.16
CA GLU A 28 -3.47 4.67 10.45
C GLU A 28 -2.25 5.60 10.40
N GLY A 29 -2.05 6.26 9.28
CA GLY A 29 -1.01 7.28 9.18
C GLY A 29 0.35 6.78 8.73
N TYR A 30 0.41 5.59 8.14
CA TYR A 30 1.66 5.07 7.60
C TYR A 30 1.89 5.57 6.18
N TRP A 31 3.15 5.75 5.84
CA TRP A 31 3.55 5.89 4.45
C TRP A 31 3.76 4.48 3.92
N VAL A 32 3.06 4.11 2.86
CA VAL A 32 3.01 2.72 2.42
C VAL A 32 3.58 2.57 1.02
N ARG A 33 4.52 1.64 0.87
CA ARG A 33 4.99 1.19 -0.45
C ARG A 33 4.40 -0.18 -0.71
N GLY A 34 3.63 -0.29 -1.78
CA GLY A 34 3.07 -1.57 -2.19
C GLY A 34 3.93 -2.19 -3.28
N VAL A 35 4.12 -3.49 -3.22
CA VAL A 35 4.90 -4.24 -4.21
C VAL A 35 4.11 -5.47 -4.63
N ASP A 36 3.96 -5.66 -5.94
CA ASP A 36 3.32 -6.85 -6.47
C ASP A 36 3.76 -7.06 -7.92
N LEU A 37 3.63 -8.29 -8.38
CA LEU A 37 3.88 -8.61 -9.78
C LEU A 37 2.76 -8.09 -10.68
N LYS A 38 1.58 -7.86 -10.11
CA LYS A 38 0.43 -7.34 -10.83
C LYS A 38 0.03 -5.99 -10.27
N TYR A 39 -0.45 -5.12 -11.13
CA TYR A 39 -1.09 -3.90 -10.69
C TYR A 39 -2.49 -4.26 -10.16
N PRO A 40 -3.05 -3.49 -9.21
CA PRO A 40 -4.36 -3.81 -8.66
C PRO A 40 -5.43 -3.93 -9.73
N GLU A 41 -6.25 -4.99 -9.63
CA GLU A 41 -7.30 -5.25 -10.61
C GLU A 41 -8.56 -4.45 -10.37
N TYR A 42 -8.77 -4.02 -9.16
CA TYR A 42 -10.03 -3.40 -8.72
C TYR A 42 -9.93 -1.90 -8.59
N GLY A 43 -8.95 -1.29 -9.20
CA GLY A 43 -8.74 0.13 -9.14
C GLY A 43 -7.32 0.45 -8.72
N ASP A 44 -7.03 1.74 -8.61
CA ASP A 44 -5.69 2.17 -8.24
C ASP A 44 -5.39 1.81 -6.78
N SER A 45 -4.13 1.47 -6.52
CA SER A 45 -3.71 1.21 -5.15
C SER A 45 -3.76 2.49 -4.33
N GLU A 46 -4.10 2.37 -3.05
CA GLU A 46 -4.05 3.49 -2.13
C GLU A 46 -2.67 3.65 -1.49
N ALA A 47 -1.69 2.84 -1.89
CA ALA A 47 -0.33 3.01 -1.42
C ALA A 47 0.24 4.35 -1.89
N ASN A 48 1.13 4.91 -1.10
CA ASN A 48 1.84 6.13 -1.49
C ASN A 48 2.72 5.89 -2.69
N GLU A 49 3.29 4.69 -2.77
CA GLU A 49 4.08 4.27 -3.91
C GLU A 49 3.75 2.81 -4.23
N PHE A 50 3.62 2.49 -5.49
CA PHE A 50 3.35 1.12 -5.91
C PHE A 50 4.44 0.70 -6.90
N VAL A 51 5.10 -0.41 -6.60
CA VAL A 51 6.15 -0.97 -7.44
C VAL A 51 5.68 -2.30 -8.00
N GLN A 52 5.64 -2.39 -9.31
CA GLN A 52 5.18 -3.59 -10.01
C GLN A 52 6.34 -4.52 -10.36
#